data_c4ad534f23688f8221bed530afd075ca
#
_entry.id   c4ad534f23688f8221bed530afd075ca
#
_cell.length_a   1.000
_cell.length_b   1.000
_cell.length_c   1.000
_cell.angle_alpha   90.00
_cell.angle_beta   90.00
_cell.angle_gamma   90.00
#
_symmetry.space_group_name_H-M   'P 1'
#
loop_
_entity.id
_entity.type
_entity.pdbx_description
1 polymer ?
#
loop_
_entity_poly.entity_id
_entity_poly.type
_entity_poly.pdbx_seq_one_letter_code
_entity_poly.pdbx_strand_id
1 'polypeptide(L)'
;MAKVKYFYDADTLSYRKIEKKKSDYLKRSIFFILGATLVMFIGFVGLSQVIITPAHRADKDELENLKLHYTLINKRLEESATILGQLQERDNNIYRTYFEADPISNDVRKAGFGGVNRYKALDGFDNSEMIKGLTKNVDILSKQIAVQSQSLDEIVSLAKEKEKMLASIPAVLPIKKGSFYVASGYKMRMHPILKIRKLHKGMDFTAPRGTPIYASGNGKIYRAQRSSTFGKVVYIDHGYGYKSIYAHMSKMVVRRGQQVRRGDIIGYVGSTGLSVAPHLH
;
A
#
# COMPACT_ATOMS: atom_id res chain seq x y z
N MET A 1 -46.84 -40.72 -78.82
CA MET A 1 -47.56 -39.97 -79.85
C MET A 1 -48.05 -38.65 -79.28
N ALA A 2 -47.63 -37.50 -79.84
CA ALA A 2 -48.07 -36.18 -79.34
C ALA A 2 -49.52 -35.91 -79.73
N LYS A 3 -50.39 -35.72 -78.77
CA LYS A 3 -51.79 -35.41 -79.02
C LYS A 3 -51.90 -34.00 -79.63
N VAL A 4 -52.24 -33.94 -80.86
CA VAL A 4 -52.51 -32.69 -81.62
C VAL A 4 -53.88 -32.18 -81.23
N LYS A 5 -53.94 -30.95 -80.75
CA LYS A 5 -55.20 -30.27 -80.39
C LYS A 5 -55.68 -29.45 -81.58
N TYR A 6 -56.98 -29.56 -81.90
CA TYR A 6 -57.70 -28.77 -82.95
C TYR A 6 -58.75 -27.86 -82.25
N PHE A 7 -58.95 -26.70 -82.78
CA PHE A 7 -60.15 -25.87 -82.44
C PHE A 7 -61.03 -25.77 -83.70
N TYR A 8 -62.30 -25.67 -83.45
CA TYR A 8 -63.25 -25.53 -84.54
C TYR A 8 -63.41 -24.01 -84.85
N ASP A 9 -63.08 -23.61 -86.05
CA ASP A 9 -63.24 -22.25 -86.64
C ASP A 9 -64.64 -22.11 -87.24
N ALA A 10 -65.49 -21.34 -86.56
CA ALA A 10 -66.89 -21.19 -87.01
C ALA A 10 -67.03 -20.40 -88.28
N ASP A 11 -66.07 -19.51 -88.62
CA ASP A 11 -66.13 -18.70 -89.88
C ASP A 11 -65.74 -19.49 -91.11
N THR A 12 -64.86 -20.47 -90.93
CA THR A 12 -64.39 -21.33 -92.09
C THR A 12 -64.97 -22.72 -92.01
N LEU A 13 -65.84 -23.04 -91.05
CA LEU A 13 -66.46 -24.34 -90.81
C LEU A 13 -65.55 -25.52 -90.85
N SER A 14 -64.31 -25.32 -90.37
CA SER A 14 -63.23 -26.35 -90.42
C SER A 14 -62.44 -26.43 -89.11
N TYR A 15 -61.87 -27.61 -88.82
CA TYR A 15 -60.97 -27.81 -87.69
C TYR A 15 -59.59 -27.33 -88.04
N ARG A 16 -59.07 -26.32 -87.37
CA ARG A 16 -57.71 -25.86 -87.55
C ARG A 16 -56.81 -26.40 -86.43
N LYS A 17 -55.64 -26.79 -86.78
CA LYS A 17 -54.61 -27.26 -85.83
C LYS A 17 -54.14 -26.04 -85.02
N ILE A 18 -54.18 -26.18 -83.72
CA ILE A 18 -53.56 -25.16 -82.79
C ILE A 18 -52.05 -25.26 -82.91
N GLU A 19 -51.47 -24.39 -83.71
CA GLU A 19 -50.04 -24.22 -83.74
C GLU A 19 -49.57 -23.36 -82.56
N LYS A 20 -48.84 -23.99 -81.63
CA LYS A 20 -48.25 -23.20 -80.46
C LYS A 20 -47.16 -22.30 -81.02
N LYS A 21 -47.34 -20.99 -80.94
CA LYS A 21 -46.32 -20.02 -81.33
C LYS A 21 -45.01 -20.26 -80.51
N LYS A 22 -43.86 -20.21 -81.21
CA LYS A 22 -42.51 -20.37 -80.60
C LYS A 22 -42.35 -19.44 -79.38
N SER A 23 -43.02 -18.31 -79.33
CA SER A 23 -43.11 -17.35 -78.25
C SER A 23 -43.66 -17.96 -76.93
N ASP A 24 -44.61 -18.93 -77.00
CA ASP A 24 -45.20 -19.54 -75.81
C ASP A 24 -44.25 -20.53 -75.12
N TYR A 25 -43.43 -21.21 -75.92
CA TYR A 25 -42.35 -22.06 -75.39
C TYR A 25 -41.28 -21.20 -74.73
N LEU A 26 -40.90 -20.08 -75.37
CA LEU A 26 -39.92 -19.17 -74.85
C LEU A 26 -40.40 -18.54 -73.51
N LYS A 27 -41.63 -18.10 -73.44
CA LYS A 27 -42.22 -17.57 -72.20
C LYS A 27 -42.26 -18.60 -71.06
N ARG A 28 -42.62 -19.85 -71.37
CA ARG A 28 -42.60 -20.93 -70.37
C ARG A 28 -41.19 -21.26 -69.90
N SER A 29 -40.22 -21.30 -70.82
CA SER A 29 -38.84 -21.54 -70.49
C SER A 29 -38.27 -20.41 -69.58
N ILE A 30 -38.56 -19.16 -69.92
CA ILE A 30 -38.16 -18.00 -69.10
C ILE A 30 -38.79 -18.07 -67.69
N PHE A 31 -40.10 -18.41 -67.63
CA PHE A 31 -40.79 -18.54 -66.35
C PHE A 31 -40.20 -19.68 -65.48
N PHE A 32 -39.81 -20.80 -66.11
CA PHE A 32 -39.21 -21.92 -65.42
C PHE A 32 -37.79 -21.60 -64.93
N ILE A 33 -37.01 -20.88 -65.74
CA ILE A 33 -35.65 -20.41 -65.36
C ILE A 33 -35.75 -19.39 -64.21
N LEU A 34 -36.67 -18.43 -64.24
CA LEU A 34 -36.91 -17.46 -63.15
C LEU A 34 -37.33 -18.16 -61.87
N GLY A 35 -38.24 -19.14 -61.96
CA GLY A 35 -38.63 -19.94 -60.79
C GLY A 35 -37.49 -20.75 -60.20
N ALA A 36 -36.67 -21.38 -61.03
CA ALA A 36 -35.51 -22.14 -60.59
C ALA A 36 -34.44 -21.25 -59.97
N THR A 37 -34.17 -20.06 -60.55
CA THR A 37 -33.20 -19.10 -59.95
C THR A 37 -33.71 -18.52 -58.61
N LEU A 38 -35.03 -18.27 -58.50
CA LEU A 38 -35.60 -17.82 -57.23
C LEU A 38 -35.47 -18.88 -56.12
N VAL A 39 -35.79 -20.15 -56.45
CA VAL A 39 -35.64 -21.27 -55.49
C VAL A 39 -34.20 -21.46 -55.11
N MET A 40 -33.28 -21.36 -56.10
CA MET A 40 -31.83 -21.47 -55.83
C MET A 40 -31.32 -20.31 -54.95
N PHE A 41 -31.82 -19.08 -55.18
CA PHE A 41 -31.49 -17.89 -54.36
C PHE A 41 -31.99 -18.02 -52.92
N ILE A 42 -33.28 -18.46 -52.75
CA ILE A 42 -33.84 -18.71 -51.43
C ILE A 42 -33.06 -19.83 -50.70
N GLY A 43 -32.73 -20.91 -51.41
CA GLY A 43 -31.89 -21.99 -50.87
C GLY A 43 -30.50 -21.51 -50.47
N PHE A 44 -29.85 -20.65 -51.28
CA PHE A 44 -28.53 -20.07 -51.00
C PHE A 44 -28.58 -19.15 -49.76
N VAL A 45 -29.60 -18.26 -49.67
CA VAL A 45 -29.79 -17.40 -48.50
C VAL A 45 -30.09 -18.22 -47.25
N GLY A 46 -30.91 -19.27 -47.36
CA GLY A 46 -31.18 -20.18 -46.24
C GLY A 46 -29.94 -20.95 -45.78
N LEU A 47 -29.15 -21.50 -46.69
CA LEU A 47 -27.90 -22.16 -46.38
C LEU A 47 -26.83 -21.22 -45.84
N SER A 48 -26.74 -20.00 -46.36
CA SER A 48 -25.77 -18.99 -45.87
C SER A 48 -25.98 -18.61 -44.41
N GLN A 49 -27.20 -18.67 -43.91
CA GLN A 49 -27.56 -18.43 -42.49
C GLN A 49 -27.18 -19.61 -41.60
N VAL A 50 -27.10 -20.84 -42.12
CA VAL A 50 -26.83 -22.07 -41.37
C VAL A 50 -25.37 -22.51 -41.44
N ILE A 51 -24.67 -22.21 -42.54
CA ILE A 51 -23.26 -22.55 -42.69
C ILE A 51 -22.41 -21.52 -41.93
N ILE A 52 -22.17 -21.77 -40.66
CA ILE A 52 -21.10 -21.06 -39.90
C ILE A 52 -19.77 -21.53 -40.52
N THR A 53 -19.09 -20.62 -41.21
CA THR A 53 -17.78 -20.93 -41.81
C THR A 53 -16.77 -21.31 -40.70
N PRO A 54 -15.79 -22.20 -40.98
CA PRO A 54 -14.78 -22.53 -39.95
C PRO A 54 -14.07 -21.32 -39.36
N ALA A 55 -13.83 -20.29 -40.18
CA ALA A 55 -13.26 -19.01 -39.70
C ALA A 55 -14.17 -18.32 -38.64
N HIS A 56 -15.48 -18.24 -38.90
CA HIS A 56 -16.41 -17.63 -37.95
C HIS A 56 -16.57 -18.41 -36.63
N ARG A 57 -16.37 -19.72 -36.66
CA ARG A 57 -16.28 -20.54 -35.42
C ARG A 57 -15.01 -20.24 -34.67
N ALA A 58 -13.87 -20.19 -35.34
CA ALA A 58 -12.60 -19.84 -34.70
C ALA A 58 -12.65 -18.45 -34.05
N ASP A 59 -13.19 -17.43 -34.73
CA ASP A 59 -13.35 -16.08 -34.17
C ASP A 59 -14.28 -16.05 -32.93
N LYS A 60 -15.34 -16.86 -32.94
CA LYS A 60 -16.24 -16.99 -31.79
C LYS A 60 -15.59 -17.66 -30.61
N ASP A 61 -14.85 -18.73 -30.82
CA ASP A 61 -14.12 -19.47 -29.79
C ASP A 61 -13.01 -18.60 -29.20
N GLU A 62 -12.32 -17.81 -30.02
CA GLU A 62 -11.32 -16.84 -29.58
C GLU A 62 -11.95 -15.74 -28.70
N LEU A 63 -13.09 -15.20 -29.11
CA LEU A 63 -13.83 -14.20 -28.33
C LEU A 63 -14.32 -14.77 -26.99
N GLU A 64 -14.79 -16.00 -26.95
CA GLU A 64 -15.20 -16.66 -25.70
C GLU A 64 -13.99 -16.87 -24.76
N ASN A 65 -12.85 -17.29 -25.30
CA ASN A 65 -11.60 -17.41 -24.56
C ASN A 65 -11.13 -16.05 -24.00
N LEU A 66 -11.17 -14.99 -24.80
CA LEU A 66 -10.82 -13.64 -24.34
C LEU A 66 -11.74 -13.17 -23.19
N LYS A 67 -13.05 -13.41 -23.30
CA LYS A 67 -14.01 -13.09 -22.22
C LYS A 67 -13.73 -13.89 -20.95
N LEU A 68 -13.38 -15.17 -21.07
CA LEU A 68 -12.99 -16.00 -19.94
C LEU A 68 -11.74 -15.44 -19.26
N HIS A 69 -10.70 -15.16 -20.02
CA HIS A 69 -9.46 -14.59 -19.49
C HIS A 69 -9.69 -13.21 -18.83
N TYR A 70 -10.51 -12.36 -19.43
CA TYR A 70 -10.93 -11.10 -18.82
C TYR A 70 -11.58 -11.31 -17.45
N THR A 71 -12.53 -12.24 -17.37
CA THR A 71 -13.22 -12.55 -16.12
C THR A 71 -12.25 -13.04 -15.04
N LEU A 72 -11.30 -13.92 -15.43
CA LEU A 72 -10.28 -14.43 -14.52
C LEU A 72 -9.33 -13.32 -14.04
N ILE A 73 -8.90 -12.42 -14.93
CA ILE A 73 -8.04 -11.30 -14.59
C ILE A 73 -8.78 -10.32 -13.67
N ASN A 74 -10.02 -10.01 -13.98
CA ASN A 74 -10.82 -9.10 -13.14
C ASN A 74 -11.02 -9.67 -11.73
N LYS A 75 -11.30 -10.97 -11.61
CA LYS A 75 -11.37 -11.65 -10.31
C LYS A 75 -10.07 -11.56 -9.53
N ARG A 76 -8.91 -11.78 -10.18
CA ARG A 76 -7.60 -11.64 -9.52
C ARG A 76 -7.30 -10.21 -9.09
N LEU A 77 -7.75 -9.21 -9.85
CA LEU A 77 -7.64 -7.80 -9.46
C LEU A 77 -8.49 -7.48 -8.23
N GLU A 78 -9.72 -8.00 -8.16
CA GLU A 78 -10.60 -7.85 -6.99
C GLU A 78 -10.01 -8.51 -5.74
N GLU A 79 -9.46 -9.71 -5.88
CA GLU A 79 -8.75 -10.40 -4.79
C GLU A 79 -7.53 -9.57 -4.32
N SER A 80 -6.75 -9.04 -5.25
CA SER A 80 -5.59 -8.18 -4.94
C SER A 80 -6.01 -6.87 -4.28
N ALA A 81 -7.09 -6.25 -4.74
CA ALA A 81 -7.66 -5.05 -4.14
C ALA A 81 -8.17 -5.30 -2.71
N THR A 82 -8.74 -6.48 -2.47
CA THR A 82 -9.19 -6.90 -1.14
C THR A 82 -8.01 -7.05 -0.17
N ILE A 83 -6.95 -7.73 -0.60
CA ILE A 83 -5.72 -7.89 0.21
C ILE A 83 -5.08 -6.53 0.49
N LEU A 84 -5.01 -5.66 -0.51
CA LEU A 84 -4.50 -4.31 -0.34
C LEU A 84 -5.36 -3.50 0.65
N GLY A 85 -6.68 -3.63 0.58
CA GLY A 85 -7.60 -3.00 1.55
C GLY A 85 -7.34 -3.43 2.99
N GLN A 86 -7.12 -4.72 3.23
CA GLN A 86 -6.74 -5.23 4.55
C GLN A 86 -5.38 -4.68 5.02
N LEU A 87 -4.42 -4.54 4.09
CA LEU A 87 -3.12 -3.95 4.42
C LEU A 87 -3.25 -2.46 4.78
N GLN A 88 -4.09 -1.71 4.07
CA GLN A 88 -4.41 -0.31 4.34
C GLN A 88 -5.10 -0.13 5.70
N GLU A 89 -5.98 -1.05 6.06
CA GLU A 89 -6.65 -1.05 7.36
C GLU A 89 -5.65 -1.30 8.50
N ARG A 90 -4.74 -2.27 8.34
CA ARG A 90 -3.66 -2.51 9.31
C ARG A 90 -2.73 -1.31 9.44
N ASP A 91 -2.40 -0.67 8.33
CA ASP A 91 -1.59 0.53 8.30
C ASP A 91 -2.22 1.65 9.15
N ASN A 92 -3.48 1.97 8.90
CA ASN A 92 -4.18 3.03 9.61
C ASN A 92 -4.46 2.69 11.09
N ASN A 93 -4.94 1.47 11.39
CA ASN A 93 -5.47 1.13 12.71
C ASN A 93 -4.41 0.57 13.66
N ILE A 94 -3.30 0.03 13.14
CA ILE A 94 -2.24 -0.56 13.97
C ILE A 94 -0.98 0.29 13.88
N TYR A 95 -0.37 0.41 12.70
CA TYR A 95 0.95 1.02 12.59
C TYR A 95 0.90 2.52 12.84
N ARG A 96 0.01 3.25 12.17
CA ARG A 96 -0.11 4.71 12.35
C ARG A 96 -0.57 5.08 13.75
N THR A 97 -1.51 4.34 14.32
CA THR A 97 -1.94 4.52 15.70
C THR A 97 -0.78 4.31 16.70
N TYR A 98 0.02 3.24 16.51
CA TYR A 98 1.16 2.96 17.39
C TYR A 98 2.25 4.04 17.30
N PHE A 99 2.44 4.66 16.15
CA PHE A 99 3.44 5.72 15.94
C PHE A 99 2.86 7.13 16.05
N GLU A 100 1.59 7.27 16.44
CA GLU A 100 0.90 8.57 16.60
C GLU A 100 0.89 9.39 15.29
N ALA A 101 0.82 8.70 14.14
CA ALA A 101 0.74 9.30 12.82
C ALA A 101 -0.71 9.35 12.32
N ASP A 102 -1.04 10.38 11.54
CA ASP A 102 -2.37 10.54 10.98
C ASP A 102 -2.72 9.43 9.97
N PRO A 103 -3.96 8.90 9.98
CA PRO A 103 -4.41 7.91 9.03
C PRO A 103 -4.50 8.49 7.61
N ILE A 104 -4.14 7.70 6.59
CA ILE A 104 -4.29 8.11 5.20
C ILE A 104 -5.74 7.87 4.77
N SER A 105 -6.42 8.95 4.33
CA SER A 105 -7.81 8.87 3.88
C SER A 105 -7.95 8.09 2.55
N ASN A 106 -9.11 7.48 2.35
CA ASN A 106 -9.43 6.79 1.10
C ASN A 106 -9.41 7.73 -0.12
N ASP A 107 -9.70 9.01 0.08
CA ASP A 107 -9.67 10.01 -1.00
C ASP A 107 -8.25 10.23 -1.51
N VAL A 108 -7.27 10.29 -0.63
CA VAL A 108 -5.83 10.36 -1.00
C VAL A 108 -5.40 9.09 -1.73
N ARG A 109 -5.83 7.92 -1.24
CA ARG A 109 -5.49 6.61 -1.83
C ARG A 109 -6.08 6.43 -3.24
N LYS A 110 -7.25 7.02 -3.52
CA LYS A 110 -7.97 6.94 -4.80
C LYS A 110 -7.86 8.21 -5.65
N ALA A 111 -7.14 9.23 -5.20
CA ALA A 111 -7.02 10.50 -5.92
C ALA A 111 -6.43 10.33 -7.33
N GLY A 112 -6.92 11.13 -8.26
CA GLY A 112 -6.36 11.24 -9.62
C GLY A 112 -7.13 10.51 -10.73
N PHE A 113 -8.28 9.88 -10.45
CA PHE A 113 -9.10 9.17 -11.44
C PHE A 113 -10.42 9.89 -11.80
N GLY A 114 -10.63 11.14 -11.37
CA GLY A 114 -11.78 11.96 -11.70
C GLY A 114 -11.46 13.00 -12.79
N GLY A 115 -12.47 13.34 -13.58
CA GLY A 115 -12.51 14.57 -14.38
C GLY A 115 -11.98 14.53 -15.82
N VAL A 116 -11.22 13.52 -16.26
CA VAL A 116 -10.70 13.42 -17.63
C VAL A 116 -10.90 12.00 -18.18
N ASN A 117 -11.44 11.87 -19.39
CA ASN A 117 -11.52 10.58 -20.07
C ASN A 117 -10.13 10.16 -20.61
N ARG A 118 -9.36 9.53 -19.76
CA ARG A 118 -7.99 9.02 -20.09
C ARG A 118 -8.02 7.87 -21.08
N TYR A 119 -9.14 7.19 -21.19
CA TYR A 119 -9.31 5.96 -21.96
C TYR A 119 -9.98 6.19 -23.30
N LYS A 120 -10.06 7.45 -23.77
CA LYS A 120 -10.69 7.82 -25.06
C LYS A 120 -10.06 7.10 -26.26
N ALA A 121 -8.77 6.81 -26.21
CA ALA A 121 -8.07 6.07 -27.25
C ALA A 121 -8.53 4.60 -27.39
N LEU A 122 -9.26 4.08 -26.40
CA LEU A 122 -9.84 2.74 -26.40
C LEU A 122 -11.29 2.73 -26.92
N ASP A 123 -11.83 3.90 -27.34
CA ASP A 123 -13.14 3.99 -27.95
C ASP A 123 -13.14 3.42 -29.38
N GLY A 124 -14.27 2.86 -29.80
CA GLY A 124 -14.48 2.41 -31.18
C GLY A 124 -14.19 0.93 -31.45
N PHE A 125 -13.82 0.15 -30.45
CA PHE A 125 -13.68 -1.32 -30.54
C PHE A 125 -14.89 -2.02 -29.94
N ASP A 126 -15.27 -3.19 -30.46
CA ASP A 126 -16.44 -3.96 -29.98
C ASP A 126 -16.39 -4.29 -28.47
N ASN A 127 -15.18 -4.40 -27.90
CA ASN A 127 -14.95 -4.70 -26.49
C ASN A 127 -14.41 -3.50 -25.69
N SER A 128 -14.60 -2.26 -26.17
CA SER A 128 -14.06 -1.02 -25.56
C SER A 128 -14.37 -0.88 -24.08
N GLU A 129 -15.61 -1.09 -23.69
CA GLU A 129 -16.04 -0.93 -22.29
C GLU A 129 -15.36 -1.93 -21.35
N MET A 130 -15.14 -3.16 -21.80
CA MET A 130 -14.46 -4.20 -21.07
C MET A 130 -12.98 -3.83 -20.84
N ILE A 131 -12.30 -3.41 -21.91
CA ILE A 131 -10.88 -3.03 -21.87
C ILE A 131 -10.68 -1.78 -21.01
N LYS A 132 -11.55 -0.76 -21.16
CA LYS A 132 -11.52 0.45 -20.34
C LYS A 132 -11.71 0.14 -18.85
N GLY A 133 -12.70 -0.70 -18.53
CA GLY A 133 -12.96 -1.12 -17.15
C GLY A 133 -11.75 -1.79 -16.52
N LEU A 134 -11.14 -2.75 -17.22
CA LEU A 134 -9.94 -3.44 -16.76
C LEU A 134 -8.76 -2.47 -16.57
N THR A 135 -8.46 -1.64 -17.57
CA THR A 135 -7.37 -0.67 -17.52
C THR A 135 -7.55 0.29 -16.35
N LYS A 136 -8.77 0.82 -16.16
CA LYS A 136 -9.09 1.69 -15.02
C LYS A 136 -8.86 1.00 -13.68
N ASN A 137 -9.28 -0.26 -13.53
CA ASN A 137 -9.10 -1.02 -12.30
C ASN A 137 -7.60 -1.26 -12.00
N VAL A 138 -6.82 -1.59 -13.04
CA VAL A 138 -5.35 -1.74 -12.92
C VAL A 138 -4.70 -0.43 -12.50
N ASP A 139 -5.07 0.69 -13.11
CA ASP A 139 -4.51 2.01 -12.80
C ASP A 139 -4.83 2.44 -11.35
N ILE A 140 -6.07 2.23 -10.91
CA ILE A 140 -6.49 2.50 -9.53
C ILE A 140 -5.69 1.65 -8.55
N LEU A 141 -5.60 0.34 -8.79
CA LEU A 141 -4.86 -0.57 -7.93
C LEU A 141 -3.37 -0.21 -7.88
N SER A 142 -2.76 0.10 -9.02
CA SER A 142 -1.36 0.53 -9.11
C SER A 142 -1.10 1.80 -8.29
N LYS A 143 -2.01 2.77 -8.37
CA LYS A 143 -1.92 4.00 -7.56
C LYS A 143 -2.02 3.70 -6.07
N GLN A 144 -2.98 2.86 -5.68
CA GLN A 144 -3.16 2.48 -4.27
C GLN A 144 -1.94 1.75 -3.72
N ILE A 145 -1.31 0.87 -4.52
CA ILE A 145 -0.06 0.18 -4.16
C ILE A 145 1.08 1.20 -3.97
N ALA A 146 1.21 2.19 -4.87
CA ALA A 146 2.24 3.22 -4.75
C ALA A 146 2.06 4.05 -3.47
N VAL A 147 0.83 4.47 -3.14
CA VAL A 147 0.53 5.19 -1.89
C VAL A 147 0.82 4.31 -0.68
N GLN A 148 0.47 3.02 -0.73
CA GLN A 148 0.73 2.09 0.37
C GLN A 148 2.24 1.86 0.56
N SER A 149 3.02 1.77 -0.52
CA SER A 149 4.48 1.65 -0.43
C SER A 149 5.09 2.86 0.27
N GLN A 150 4.68 4.08 -0.12
CA GLN A 150 5.13 5.31 0.55
C GLN A 150 4.75 5.34 2.03
N SER A 151 3.53 4.89 2.36
CA SER A 151 3.08 4.80 3.75
C SER A 151 3.97 3.87 4.58
N LEU A 152 4.32 2.70 4.05
CA LEU A 152 5.19 1.75 4.75
C LEU A 152 6.61 2.30 4.94
N ASP A 153 7.15 3.04 3.96
CA ASP A 153 8.45 3.72 4.10
C ASP A 153 8.43 4.77 5.23
N GLU A 154 7.33 5.51 5.35
CA GLU A 154 7.10 6.44 6.46
C GLU A 154 7.06 5.70 7.81
N ILE A 155 6.30 4.60 7.91
CA ILE A 155 6.21 3.77 9.11
C ILE A 155 7.59 3.21 9.52
N VAL A 156 8.39 2.76 8.55
CA VAL A 156 9.79 2.31 8.82
C VAL A 156 10.62 3.46 9.40
N SER A 157 10.47 4.67 8.87
CA SER A 157 11.16 5.86 9.40
C SER A 157 10.73 6.18 10.84
N LEU A 158 9.43 6.18 11.12
CA LEU A 158 8.87 6.39 12.45
C LEU A 158 9.32 5.31 13.44
N ALA A 159 9.39 4.05 13.01
CA ALA A 159 9.87 2.95 13.83
C ALA A 159 11.34 3.14 14.24
N LYS A 160 12.20 3.53 13.31
CA LYS A 160 13.62 3.84 13.58
C LYS A 160 13.77 5.02 14.54
N GLU A 161 12.93 6.05 14.41
CA GLU A 161 12.97 7.22 15.29
C GLU A 161 12.49 6.86 16.70
N LYS A 162 11.43 6.07 16.83
CA LYS A 162 10.93 5.56 18.12
C LYS A 162 11.96 4.65 18.80
N GLU A 163 12.66 3.81 18.07
CA GLU A 163 13.77 2.98 18.60
C GLU A 163 14.87 3.87 19.18
N LYS A 164 15.30 4.90 18.45
CA LYS A 164 16.31 5.86 18.95
C LYS A 164 15.81 6.58 20.18
N MET A 165 14.56 7.04 20.20
CA MET A 165 13.94 7.69 21.36
C MET A 165 13.96 6.77 22.56
N LEU A 166 13.50 5.52 22.44
CA LEU A 166 13.48 4.53 23.52
C LEU A 166 14.87 4.22 24.06
N ALA A 167 15.88 4.15 23.19
CA ALA A 167 17.28 3.97 23.62
C ALA A 167 17.83 5.21 24.36
N SER A 168 17.29 6.39 24.07
CA SER A 168 17.70 7.67 24.68
C SER A 168 17.05 7.95 26.02
N ILE A 169 15.84 7.42 26.29
CA ILE A 169 15.17 7.59 27.59
C ILE A 169 16.08 7.03 28.69
N PRO A 170 16.39 7.83 29.77
CA PRO A 170 17.21 7.39 30.89
C PRO A 170 16.46 6.40 31.78
N ALA A 171 16.34 5.16 31.32
CA ALA A 171 15.51 4.12 31.93
C ALA A 171 16.26 3.12 32.79
N VAL A 172 17.62 3.12 32.76
CA VAL A 172 18.41 2.19 33.58
C VAL A 172 19.07 2.89 34.76
N LEU A 173 19.25 2.12 35.83
CA LEU A 173 19.94 2.62 37.03
C LEU A 173 21.37 2.99 36.69
N PRO A 174 21.88 4.13 37.23
CA PRO A 174 23.24 4.58 36.95
C PRO A 174 24.32 3.80 37.68
N ILE A 175 23.94 2.94 38.62
CA ILE A 175 24.84 2.03 39.35
C ILE A 175 24.23 0.63 39.31
N LYS A 176 25.08 -0.41 39.24
CA LYS A 176 24.65 -1.80 39.20
C LYS A 176 23.81 -2.16 40.43
N LYS A 177 22.64 -2.78 40.21
CA LYS A 177 21.75 -3.27 41.27
C LYS A 177 22.52 -4.16 42.26
N GLY A 178 22.31 -3.96 43.55
CA GLY A 178 23.04 -4.66 44.61
C GLY A 178 24.37 -4.02 45.05
N SER A 179 24.86 -2.98 44.34
CA SER A 179 26.08 -2.25 44.69
C SER A 179 25.82 -0.89 45.33
N PHE A 180 24.59 -0.58 45.71
CA PHE A 180 24.18 0.69 46.29
C PHE A 180 22.93 0.56 47.15
N TYR A 181 22.72 1.57 48.00
CA TYR A 181 21.46 1.84 48.72
C TYR A 181 20.92 3.20 48.33
N VAL A 182 19.61 3.34 48.19
CA VAL A 182 18.95 4.66 47.97
C VAL A 182 18.92 5.40 49.31
N ALA A 183 19.75 6.42 49.44
CA ALA A 183 19.81 7.22 50.67
C ALA A 183 18.72 8.33 50.74
N SER A 184 18.38 8.95 49.61
CA SER A 184 17.37 9.99 49.54
C SER A 184 16.81 10.15 48.12
N GLY A 185 15.49 10.38 48.06
CA GLY A 185 14.79 10.70 46.80
C GLY A 185 14.53 12.18 46.62
N TYR A 186 13.78 12.53 45.58
CA TYR A 186 13.31 13.87 45.27
C TYR A 186 12.29 14.32 46.33
N LYS A 187 12.68 15.27 47.19
CA LYS A 187 11.81 15.83 48.23
C LYS A 187 12.40 17.06 48.90
N MET A 188 11.55 17.85 49.61
CA MET A 188 12.02 18.86 50.56
C MET A 188 12.68 18.17 51.73
N ARG A 189 13.95 18.50 52.06
CA ARG A 189 14.69 17.96 53.21
C ARG A 189 15.63 18.99 53.83
N MET A 190 16.07 18.76 55.04
CA MET A 190 17.19 19.50 55.64
C MET A 190 18.47 19.15 54.87
N HIS A 191 19.14 20.16 54.34
CA HIS A 191 20.43 19.96 53.66
C HIS A 191 21.49 19.55 54.67
N PRO A 192 22.20 18.41 54.49
CA PRO A 192 23.06 17.85 55.51
C PRO A 192 24.20 18.79 55.92
N ILE A 193 24.74 19.57 54.98
CA ILE A 193 25.85 20.51 55.23
C ILE A 193 25.35 21.90 55.55
N LEU A 194 24.43 22.47 54.78
CA LEU A 194 23.95 23.86 54.90
C LEU A 194 22.98 24.06 56.05
N LYS A 195 22.40 22.98 56.60
CA LYS A 195 21.40 23.00 57.67
C LYS A 195 20.19 23.87 57.42
N ILE A 196 19.78 24.01 56.13
CA ILE A 196 18.58 24.70 55.70
C ILE A 196 17.61 23.74 54.98
N ARG A 197 16.32 24.01 55.01
CA ARG A 197 15.33 23.28 54.23
C ARG A 197 15.50 23.60 52.74
N LYS A 198 15.80 22.59 51.94
CA LYS A 198 16.03 22.74 50.49
C LYS A 198 15.42 21.57 49.71
N LEU A 199 14.89 21.90 48.54
CA LEU A 199 14.42 20.83 47.62
C LEU A 199 15.59 20.05 47.09
N HIS A 200 15.59 18.74 47.34
CA HIS A 200 16.49 17.79 46.72
C HIS A 200 15.97 17.40 45.33
N LYS A 201 16.65 17.86 44.27
CA LYS A 201 16.20 17.72 42.86
C LYS A 201 16.71 16.45 42.18
N GLY A 202 16.95 15.39 42.96
CA GLY A 202 17.48 14.14 42.41
C GLY A 202 17.34 12.96 43.37
N MET A 203 18.09 11.92 43.11
CA MET A 203 18.21 10.74 43.95
C MET A 203 19.67 10.54 44.37
N ASP A 204 19.87 10.21 45.66
CA ASP A 204 21.18 9.89 46.19
C ASP A 204 21.33 8.36 46.30
N PHE A 205 22.35 7.81 45.60
CA PHE A 205 22.72 6.40 45.64
C PHE A 205 24.01 6.26 46.42
N THR A 206 23.93 5.80 47.67
CA THR A 206 25.12 5.51 48.50
C THR A 206 25.80 4.27 47.99
N ALA A 207 27.08 4.38 47.63
CA ALA A 207 27.91 3.28 47.14
C ALA A 207 29.40 3.54 47.50
N PRO A 208 30.25 2.50 47.57
CA PRO A 208 31.68 2.66 47.83
C PRO A 208 32.34 3.57 46.78
N ARG A 209 33.33 4.36 47.25
CA ARG A 209 34.14 5.17 46.33
C ARG A 209 34.80 4.30 45.30
N GLY A 210 34.72 4.70 44.01
CA GLY A 210 35.27 3.93 42.88
C GLY A 210 34.29 2.94 42.23
N THR A 211 33.04 2.85 42.76
CA THR A 211 31.99 2.09 42.09
C THR A 211 31.69 2.70 40.72
N PRO A 212 31.63 1.90 39.63
CA PRO A 212 31.35 2.40 38.29
C PRO A 212 29.95 3.09 38.19
N ILE A 213 29.90 4.21 37.47
CA ILE A 213 28.69 4.93 37.14
C ILE A 213 28.44 4.79 35.64
N TYR A 214 27.22 4.39 35.29
CA TYR A 214 26.78 4.11 33.90
C TYR A 214 25.84 5.18 33.39
N ALA A 215 25.89 5.44 32.09
CA ALA A 215 24.90 6.29 31.41
C ALA A 215 23.51 5.61 31.42
N SER A 216 22.48 6.32 31.93
CA SER A 216 21.13 5.77 32.06
C SER A 216 20.37 5.66 30.73
N GLY A 217 20.83 6.33 29.66
CA GLY A 217 20.30 6.32 28.32
C GLY A 217 21.37 6.73 27.31
N ASN A 218 21.11 6.50 26.03
CA ASN A 218 21.96 7.04 24.96
C ASN A 218 21.95 8.56 25.00
N GLY A 219 23.04 9.22 24.62
CA GLY A 219 23.08 10.66 24.60
C GLY A 219 24.44 11.25 24.27
N LYS A 220 24.53 12.58 24.37
CA LYS A 220 25.77 13.31 24.17
C LYS A 220 26.16 14.04 25.47
N ILE A 221 27.42 13.92 25.86
CA ILE A 221 27.97 14.64 27.00
C ILE A 221 27.99 16.14 26.64
N TYR A 222 27.11 16.92 27.23
CA TYR A 222 27.17 18.37 26.97
C TYR A 222 28.02 19.14 27.99
N ARG A 223 28.26 18.57 29.18
CA ARG A 223 29.22 19.08 30.16
C ARG A 223 29.91 17.93 30.91
N ALA A 224 31.21 18.02 31.10
CA ALA A 224 31.99 17.21 32.01
C ALA A 224 32.98 18.16 32.70
N GLN A 225 32.72 18.56 33.94
CA GLN A 225 33.44 19.65 34.60
C GLN A 225 33.49 19.50 36.11
N ARG A 226 34.25 20.37 36.78
CA ARG A 226 34.22 20.47 38.23
C ARG A 226 33.34 21.67 38.64
N SER A 227 32.49 21.44 39.60
CA SER A 227 31.58 22.45 40.22
C SER A 227 31.87 22.53 41.72
N SER A 228 31.69 23.73 42.33
CA SER A 228 31.81 23.93 43.75
C SER A 228 30.77 23.10 44.55
N THR A 229 29.57 22.97 44.02
CA THR A 229 28.48 22.25 44.68
C THR A 229 28.48 20.77 44.32
N PHE A 230 28.43 20.43 43.01
CA PHE A 230 28.35 19.07 42.52
C PHE A 230 29.70 18.33 42.46
N GLY A 231 30.82 18.99 42.72
CA GLY A 231 32.13 18.38 42.55
C GLY A 231 32.43 18.05 41.12
N LYS A 232 33.02 16.89 40.84
CA LYS A 232 33.17 16.35 39.49
C LYS A 232 31.78 15.87 39.00
N VAL A 233 31.32 16.42 37.90
CA VAL A 233 29.93 16.24 37.42
C VAL A 233 29.88 16.08 35.91
N VAL A 234 29.09 15.10 35.48
CA VAL A 234 28.77 14.83 34.07
C VAL A 234 27.31 15.14 33.82
N TYR A 235 27.06 15.80 32.70
CA TYR A 235 25.71 16.08 32.20
C TYR A 235 25.54 15.43 30.82
N ILE A 236 24.49 14.67 30.65
CA ILE A 236 24.15 14.00 29.38
C ILE A 236 22.87 14.63 28.86
N ASP A 237 22.90 15.01 27.59
CA ASP A 237 21.70 15.35 26.82
C ASP A 237 21.31 14.12 26.00
N HIS A 238 20.16 13.56 26.30
CA HIS A 238 19.64 12.36 25.67
C HIS A 238 18.79 12.67 24.42
N GLY A 239 18.56 13.97 24.12
CA GLY A 239 17.54 14.36 23.15
C GLY A 239 16.13 14.17 23.70
N TYR A 240 15.12 14.42 22.87
CA TYR A 240 13.69 14.25 23.20
C TYR A 240 13.27 14.93 24.53
N GLY A 241 13.96 16.01 24.94
CA GLY A 241 13.70 16.72 26.21
C GLY A 241 14.33 16.11 27.46
N TYR A 242 14.98 14.95 27.37
CA TYR A 242 15.59 14.29 28.53
C TYR A 242 17.04 14.72 28.75
N LYS A 243 17.37 15.03 30.02
CA LYS A 243 18.73 15.31 30.47
C LYS A 243 18.98 14.60 31.77
N SER A 244 20.21 14.08 31.97
CA SER A 244 20.64 13.49 33.24
C SER A 244 21.93 14.13 33.74
N ILE A 245 22.07 14.14 35.07
CA ILE A 245 23.20 14.76 35.81
C ILE A 245 23.76 13.69 36.77
N TYR A 246 25.08 13.53 36.77
CA TYR A 246 25.79 12.59 37.62
C TYR A 246 26.87 13.35 38.39
N ALA A 247 26.67 13.54 39.68
CA ALA A 247 27.52 14.40 40.53
C ALA A 247 28.35 13.63 41.55
N HIS A 248 29.16 14.37 42.29
CA HIS A 248 30.06 13.93 43.38
C HIS A 248 31.07 12.84 42.97
N MET A 249 31.38 12.72 41.65
CA MET A 249 32.25 11.70 41.13
C MET A 249 33.70 11.79 41.64
N SER A 250 34.35 10.65 41.83
CA SER A 250 35.81 10.59 42.10
C SER A 250 36.61 10.83 40.84
N LYS A 251 36.13 10.27 39.72
CA LYS A 251 36.78 10.36 38.40
C LYS A 251 35.70 10.41 37.29
N MET A 252 35.87 11.27 36.31
CA MET A 252 35.13 11.28 35.07
C MET A 252 35.99 10.62 33.99
N VAL A 253 35.42 9.75 33.14
CA VAL A 253 36.12 9.06 32.04
C VAL A 253 35.63 9.47 30.67
N VAL A 254 34.70 10.43 30.64
CA VAL A 254 34.11 10.98 29.41
C VAL A 254 34.44 12.46 29.32
N ARG A 255 34.35 13.03 28.10
CA ARG A 255 34.60 14.43 27.79
C ARG A 255 33.42 15.08 27.07
N ARG A 256 33.33 16.40 27.15
CA ARG A 256 32.32 17.18 26.42
C ARG A 256 32.31 16.85 24.92
N GLY A 257 31.13 16.70 24.35
CA GLY A 257 30.93 16.34 22.93
C GLY A 257 30.94 14.84 22.63
N GLN A 258 31.39 14.00 23.58
CA GLN A 258 31.40 12.55 23.41
C GLN A 258 30.01 11.98 23.37
N GLN A 259 29.74 11.05 22.42
CA GLN A 259 28.55 10.22 22.40
C GLN A 259 28.73 9.07 23.38
N VAL A 260 27.67 8.75 24.11
CA VAL A 260 27.61 7.60 25.04
C VAL A 260 26.35 6.79 24.75
N ARG A 261 26.48 5.48 24.94
CA ARG A 261 25.36 4.55 24.88
C ARG A 261 24.86 4.23 26.29
N ARG A 262 23.62 3.85 26.42
CA ARG A 262 23.05 3.30 27.66
C ARG A 262 23.94 2.19 28.18
N GLY A 263 24.38 2.28 29.46
CA GLY A 263 25.28 1.32 30.07
C GLY A 263 26.78 1.59 29.89
N ASP A 264 27.17 2.63 29.13
CA ASP A 264 28.61 3.00 29.09
C ASP A 264 29.07 3.57 30.43
N ILE A 265 30.29 3.25 30.83
CA ILE A 265 30.89 3.80 32.04
C ILE A 265 31.27 5.26 31.78
N ILE A 266 30.70 6.19 32.56
CA ILE A 266 30.94 7.63 32.46
C ILE A 266 31.86 8.16 33.58
N GLY A 267 32.06 7.40 34.63
CA GLY A 267 32.92 7.75 35.76
C GLY A 267 32.73 6.82 36.93
N TYR A 268 33.17 7.29 38.10
CA TYR A 268 33.20 6.48 39.33
C TYR A 268 32.66 7.29 40.51
N VAL A 269 31.95 6.63 41.39
CA VAL A 269 31.41 7.21 42.64
C VAL A 269 32.50 7.84 43.48
N GLY A 270 32.24 8.97 44.07
CA GLY A 270 33.14 9.73 44.93
C GLY A 270 32.39 10.51 46.03
N SER A 271 33.06 11.53 46.53
CA SER A 271 32.50 12.48 47.53
C SER A 271 33.11 13.86 47.27
N THR A 272 33.12 14.29 45.98
CA THR A 272 33.68 15.62 45.62
C THR A 272 32.59 16.69 45.64
N GLY A 273 32.98 17.95 45.93
CA GLY A 273 32.02 19.06 46.11
C GLY A 273 31.32 19.04 47.46
N LEU A 274 30.10 19.53 47.58
CA LEU A 274 29.28 19.52 48.78
C LEU A 274 28.70 18.12 49.07
N SER A 275 29.52 17.22 49.59
CA SER A 275 29.17 15.83 49.88
C SER A 275 29.68 15.45 51.25
N VAL A 276 28.91 14.70 52.04
CA VAL A 276 29.27 14.22 53.38
C VAL A 276 29.84 12.81 53.41
N ALA A 277 29.51 12.01 52.37
CA ALA A 277 29.96 10.59 52.27
C ALA A 277 29.93 10.18 50.80
N PRO A 278 30.60 9.10 50.44
CA PRO A 278 30.61 8.58 49.07
C PRO A 278 29.18 8.22 48.56
N HIS A 279 28.70 8.92 47.55
CA HIS A 279 27.45 8.65 46.89
C HIS A 279 27.45 9.21 45.47
N LEU A 280 26.48 8.80 44.65
CA LEU A 280 26.09 9.42 43.40
C LEU A 280 24.82 10.20 43.63
N HIS A 281 24.84 11.44 43.25
CA HIS A 281 23.62 12.27 43.10
C HIS A 281 23.28 12.42 41.61
#